data_a155d6a81384c597f5ace67ad4662d4c
#
_entry.id   a155d6a81384c597f5ace67ad4662d4c
#
_cell.length_a   1.000
_cell.length_b   1.000
_cell.length_c   1.000
_cell.angle_alpha   90.00
_cell.angle_beta   90.00
_cell.angle_gamma   90.00
#
_symmetry.space_group_name_H-M   'P 1'
#
loop_
_entity.id
_entity.type
_entity.pdbx_description
1 polymer ?
#
loop_
_entity_poly.entity_id
_entity_poly.type
_entity_poly.pdbx_seq_one_letter_code
_entity_poly.pdbx_strand_id
1 'polypeptide(L)'
;RNINMIRSFIDACESKTIMAWADMAQIDGAHNANATAREAWKVMPELMVQHALNSIFSLKVGMKKSNICLSTVPPTAPPAPSMYLDLPYAVALREMFEGYRMRAQMNTKYMEASTREATVTHVLNLLISKLTRADIQSTITPDEGRNVPWHIYNIEACDTAKQALIGMDGLMDMVQLKREGVLGDTVRELKERAVLFMEEIIEAGGYFNAVEQGFFVDSGYYPERNGDGIARQIDGGIG
;
A
#
# COMPACT_ATOMS: atom_id res chain seq x y z
N ARG A 1 3.30 9.27 -20.21
CA ARG A 1 4.41 10.25 -20.09
C ARG A 1 5.60 9.54 -19.53
N ASN A 2 6.76 9.68 -20.18
CA ASN A 2 8.00 9.21 -19.61
C ASN A 2 8.32 10.05 -18.36
N ILE A 3 8.16 9.45 -17.20
CA ILE A 3 8.57 10.08 -15.94
C ILE A 3 10.09 9.97 -15.90
N ASN A 4 10.79 11.10 -15.77
CA ASN A 4 12.21 11.07 -15.48
C ASN A 4 12.40 10.57 -14.04
N MET A 5 12.78 9.31 -13.90
CA MET A 5 12.91 8.65 -12.60
C MET A 5 13.97 9.31 -11.71
N ILE A 6 15.07 9.75 -12.28
CA ILE A 6 16.13 10.45 -11.54
C ILE A 6 15.58 11.75 -10.98
N ARG A 7 14.88 12.55 -11.80
CA ARG A 7 14.28 13.79 -11.34
C ARG A 7 13.25 13.55 -10.25
N SER A 8 12.36 12.57 -10.43
CA SER A 8 11.37 12.21 -9.42
C SER A 8 12.01 11.76 -8.10
N PHE A 9 13.12 11.04 -8.17
CA PHE A 9 13.85 10.62 -6.99
C PHE A 9 14.48 11.83 -6.27
N ILE A 10 15.09 12.76 -7.01
CA ILE A 10 15.66 14.01 -6.45
C ILE A 10 14.56 14.81 -5.75
N ASP A 11 13.43 15.05 -6.43
CA ASP A 11 12.30 15.80 -5.89
C ASP A 11 11.74 15.14 -4.62
N ALA A 12 11.69 13.80 -4.58
CA ALA A 12 11.29 13.05 -3.40
C ALA A 12 12.29 13.22 -2.24
N CYS A 13 13.59 13.18 -2.51
CA CYS A 13 14.61 13.41 -1.49
C CYS A 13 14.57 14.84 -0.94
N GLU A 14 14.40 15.84 -1.81
CA GLU A 14 14.26 17.24 -1.41
C GLU A 14 13.03 17.44 -0.52
N SER A 15 11.88 16.91 -0.93
CA SER A 15 10.63 16.97 -0.16
C SER A 15 10.79 16.32 1.21
N LYS A 16 11.36 15.12 1.27
CA LYS A 16 11.61 14.39 2.51
C LYS A 16 12.57 15.14 3.44
N THR A 17 13.57 15.79 2.87
CA THR A 17 14.54 16.61 3.64
C THR A 17 13.84 17.78 4.29
N ILE A 18 12.98 18.49 3.56
CA ILE A 18 12.20 19.62 4.10
C ILE A 18 11.27 19.12 5.22
N MET A 19 10.59 18.00 5.00
CA MET A 19 9.71 17.41 6.02
C MET A 19 10.49 16.98 7.27
N ALA A 20 11.71 16.43 7.11
CA ALA A 20 12.57 16.07 8.21
C ALA A 20 12.98 17.30 9.04
N TRP A 21 13.37 18.41 8.40
CA TRP A 21 13.71 19.67 9.07
C TRP A 21 12.53 20.27 9.82
N ALA A 22 11.33 20.15 9.27
CA ALA A 22 10.10 20.65 9.89
C ALA A 22 9.51 19.68 10.93
N ASP A 23 10.16 18.55 11.20
CA ASP A 23 9.67 17.48 12.08
C ASP A 23 8.25 16.99 11.71
N MET A 24 7.96 16.95 10.42
CA MET A 24 6.66 16.54 9.89
C MET A 24 6.60 15.03 9.68
N ALA A 25 5.40 14.47 9.85
CA ALA A 25 5.13 13.09 9.49
C ALA A 25 4.90 12.94 7.97
N GLN A 26 5.41 11.84 7.42
CA GLN A 26 5.19 11.43 6.04
C GLN A 26 4.31 10.18 6.00
N ILE A 27 3.33 10.17 5.13
CA ILE A 27 2.64 8.95 4.74
C ILE A 27 3.28 8.44 3.45
N ASP A 28 3.82 7.22 3.52
CA ASP A 28 4.38 6.54 2.38
C ASP A 28 3.27 6.10 1.41
N GLY A 29 3.42 6.42 0.15
CA GLY A 29 2.47 6.03 -0.89
C GLY A 29 2.73 4.59 -1.37
N ALA A 30 1.68 3.81 -1.47
CA ALA A 30 1.71 2.48 -2.09
C ALA A 30 1.32 2.58 -3.58
N HIS A 31 1.95 3.46 -4.32
CA HIS A 31 1.57 3.78 -5.69
C HIS A 31 1.52 2.57 -6.61
N ASN A 32 2.42 1.63 -6.39
CA ASN A 32 2.53 0.47 -7.27
C ASN A 32 1.45 -0.58 -6.99
N ALA A 33 0.97 -0.66 -5.75
CA ALA A 33 -0.17 -1.51 -5.44
C ALA A 33 -1.43 -1.03 -6.19
N ASN A 34 -1.63 0.27 -6.32
CA ASN A 34 -2.73 0.84 -7.11
C ASN A 34 -2.55 0.58 -8.61
N ALA A 35 -1.33 0.71 -9.09
CA ALA A 35 -0.99 0.52 -10.49
C ALA A 35 -1.15 -0.94 -10.93
N THR A 36 -0.78 -1.85 -10.07
CA THR A 36 -0.84 -3.30 -10.28
C THR A 36 -1.97 -3.96 -9.49
N ALA A 37 -2.95 -3.19 -9.06
CA ALA A 37 -3.98 -3.62 -8.11
C ALA A 37 -4.71 -4.92 -8.50
N ARG A 38 -4.76 -5.23 -9.80
CA ARG A 38 -5.33 -6.50 -10.25
C ARG A 38 -4.50 -7.70 -9.88
N GLU A 39 -3.20 -7.56 -9.77
CA GLU A 39 -2.25 -8.64 -9.58
C GLU A 39 -1.23 -8.36 -8.48
N ALA A 40 -1.47 -7.36 -7.64
CA ALA A 40 -0.57 -6.99 -6.54
C ALA A 40 -0.27 -8.16 -5.60
N TRP A 41 -1.21 -9.10 -5.49
CA TRP A 41 -1.02 -10.34 -4.72
C TRP A 41 0.09 -11.26 -5.29
N LYS A 42 0.47 -11.09 -6.55
CA LYS A 42 1.60 -11.82 -7.16
C LYS A 42 2.96 -11.20 -6.83
N VAL A 43 2.97 -9.94 -6.43
CA VAL A 43 4.18 -9.14 -6.21
C VAL A 43 4.25 -8.55 -4.79
N MET A 44 3.73 -9.26 -3.81
CA MET A 44 3.75 -8.81 -2.41
C MET A 44 5.15 -8.59 -1.84
N PRO A 45 6.15 -9.47 -2.08
CA PRO A 45 7.51 -9.23 -1.63
C PRO A 45 8.13 -7.96 -2.23
N GLU A 46 7.90 -7.68 -3.50
CA GLU A 46 8.37 -6.49 -4.20
C GLU A 46 7.75 -5.21 -3.61
N LEU A 47 6.47 -5.26 -3.23
CA LEU A 47 5.82 -4.15 -2.53
C LEU A 47 6.43 -3.91 -1.14
N MET A 48 6.75 -4.98 -0.40
CA MET A 48 7.43 -4.88 0.90
C MET A 48 8.82 -4.26 0.75
N VAL A 49 9.57 -4.65 -0.29
CA VAL A 49 10.88 -4.08 -0.59
C VAL A 49 10.79 -2.61 -0.97
N GLN A 50 9.77 -2.20 -1.71
CA GLN A 50 9.55 -0.78 -2.02
C GLN A 50 9.30 0.05 -0.75
N HIS A 51 8.53 -0.47 0.21
CA HIS A 51 8.39 0.17 1.52
C HIS A 51 9.73 0.26 2.26
N ALA A 52 10.53 -0.81 2.21
CA ALA A 52 11.87 -0.82 2.82
C ALA A 52 12.77 0.25 2.20
N LEU A 53 12.88 0.31 0.89
CA LEU A 53 13.68 1.29 0.17
C LEU A 53 13.24 2.73 0.47
N ASN A 54 11.93 3.00 0.40
CA ASN A 54 11.41 4.32 0.71
C ASN A 54 11.66 4.73 2.17
N SER A 55 11.56 3.79 3.09
CA SER A 55 11.92 4.00 4.50
C SER A 55 13.40 4.30 4.69
N ILE A 56 14.28 3.57 4.00
CA ILE A 56 15.72 3.81 4.01
C ILE A 56 16.03 5.22 3.50
N PHE A 57 15.44 5.65 2.40
CA PHE A 57 15.63 7.02 1.88
C PHE A 57 15.13 8.07 2.87
N SER A 58 13.98 7.84 3.48
CA SER A 58 13.45 8.76 4.50
C SER A 58 14.36 8.90 5.72
N LEU A 59 14.90 7.79 6.21
CA LEU A 59 15.89 7.80 7.30
C LEU A 59 17.20 8.48 6.90
N LYS A 60 17.66 8.24 5.67
CA LYS A 60 18.91 8.83 5.15
C LYS A 60 18.88 10.35 5.06
N VAL A 61 17.73 10.94 4.78
CA VAL A 61 17.54 12.40 4.76
C VAL A 61 17.24 12.99 6.17
N GLY A 62 17.27 12.16 7.21
CA GLY A 62 17.15 12.60 8.60
C GLY A 62 15.73 12.55 9.18
N MET A 63 14.78 11.91 8.52
CA MET A 63 13.45 11.71 9.10
C MET A 63 13.52 10.76 10.30
N LYS A 64 12.78 11.08 11.36
CA LYS A 64 12.62 10.16 12.50
C LYS A 64 11.75 8.97 12.09
N LYS A 65 12.10 7.78 12.57
CA LYS A 65 11.33 6.56 12.32
C LYS A 65 9.86 6.72 12.71
N SER A 66 9.58 7.39 13.82
CA SER A 66 8.22 7.67 14.30
C SER A 66 7.39 8.59 13.39
N ASN A 67 8.05 9.31 12.47
CA ASN A 67 7.42 10.21 11.52
C ASN A 67 7.19 9.55 10.15
N ILE A 68 7.60 8.31 9.99
CA ILE A 68 7.40 7.55 8.76
C ILE A 68 6.21 6.62 8.95
N CYS A 69 5.16 6.84 8.16
CA CYS A 69 3.96 6.02 8.14
C CYS A 69 3.89 5.23 6.83
N LEU A 70 3.95 3.91 6.93
CA LEU A 70 3.90 3.03 5.79
C LEU A 70 2.45 2.73 5.41
N SER A 71 2.15 2.79 4.14
CA SER A 71 0.79 2.55 3.65
C SER A 71 0.61 1.08 3.28
N THR A 72 -0.17 0.36 4.07
CA THR A 72 -0.57 -0.99 3.75
C THR A 72 -1.78 -0.95 2.84
N VAL A 73 -1.61 -1.32 1.58
CA VAL A 73 -2.73 -1.49 0.64
C VAL A 73 -3.02 -2.97 0.53
N PRO A 74 -4.27 -3.41 0.67
CA PRO A 74 -4.60 -4.80 0.43
C PRO A 74 -4.17 -5.22 -0.98
N PRO A 75 -3.36 -6.27 -1.12
CA PRO A 75 -2.88 -6.72 -2.43
C PRO A 75 -3.98 -7.38 -3.27
N THR A 76 -5.06 -7.83 -2.64
CA THR A 76 -6.20 -8.38 -3.36
C THR A 76 -7.32 -7.36 -3.44
N ALA A 77 -7.97 -7.31 -4.58
CA ALA A 77 -8.95 -6.30 -4.82
C ALA A 77 -10.38 -6.76 -4.74
N PRO A 78 -10.88 -7.71 -5.37
CA PRO A 78 -12.31 -7.94 -5.41
C PRO A 78 -12.79 -9.32 -5.81
N PRO A 79 -13.99 -9.56 -5.45
CA PRO A 79 -15.09 -8.66 -5.02
C PRO A 79 -14.98 -8.20 -3.59
N ALA A 80 -13.98 -8.69 -2.85
CA ALA A 80 -13.67 -8.30 -1.47
C ALA A 80 -12.20 -8.58 -1.16
N PRO A 81 -11.60 -8.00 -0.12
CA PRO A 81 -10.28 -8.38 0.35
C PRO A 81 -10.23 -9.87 0.66
N SER A 82 -9.14 -10.51 0.29
CA SER A 82 -8.90 -11.90 0.66
C SER A 82 -8.23 -11.95 2.02
N MET A 83 -8.94 -12.43 3.03
CA MET A 83 -8.33 -12.66 4.34
C MET A 83 -7.11 -13.60 4.26
N TYR A 84 -7.12 -14.50 3.29
CA TYR A 84 -6.04 -15.46 3.08
C TYR A 84 -4.73 -14.84 2.56
N LEU A 85 -4.82 -13.72 1.84
CA LEU A 85 -3.68 -13.03 1.26
C LEU A 85 -3.41 -11.69 1.95
N ASP A 86 -4.43 -10.90 2.21
CA ASP A 86 -4.28 -9.54 2.71
C ASP A 86 -3.90 -9.50 4.19
N LEU A 87 -4.43 -10.41 5.00
CA LEU A 87 -4.09 -10.46 6.41
C LEU A 87 -2.64 -10.88 6.65
N PRO A 88 -2.10 -11.95 6.04
CA PRO A 88 -0.68 -12.29 6.16
C PRO A 88 0.24 -11.18 5.67
N TYR A 89 -0.10 -10.51 4.57
CA TYR A 89 0.67 -9.38 4.06
C TYR A 89 0.73 -8.22 5.06
N ALA A 90 -0.42 -7.81 5.62
CA ALA A 90 -0.47 -6.75 6.61
C ALA A 90 0.29 -7.12 7.90
N VAL A 91 0.23 -8.39 8.31
CA VAL A 91 1.00 -8.90 9.45
C VAL A 91 2.50 -8.89 9.16
N ALA A 92 2.91 -9.36 7.97
CA ALA A 92 4.32 -9.36 7.57
C ALA A 92 4.90 -7.94 7.56
N LEU A 93 4.16 -6.96 7.01
CA LEU A 93 4.56 -5.56 7.05
C LEU A 93 4.70 -5.03 8.48
N ARG A 94 3.74 -5.31 9.35
CA ARG A 94 3.80 -4.86 10.75
C ARG A 94 5.01 -5.44 11.48
N GLU A 95 5.36 -6.71 11.23
CA GLU A 95 6.53 -7.35 11.84
C GLU A 95 7.86 -6.85 11.24
N MET A 96 7.90 -6.67 9.91
CA MET A 96 9.11 -6.21 9.22
C MET A 96 9.45 -4.76 9.56
N PHE A 97 8.43 -3.94 9.76
CA PHE A 97 8.57 -2.50 10.03
C PHE A 97 8.16 -2.12 11.45
N GLU A 98 8.67 -2.86 12.42
CA GLU A 98 8.43 -2.55 13.83
C GLU A 98 8.92 -1.15 14.20
N GLY A 99 8.07 -0.41 14.91
CA GLY A 99 8.34 0.98 15.33
C GLY A 99 8.07 2.04 14.27
N TYR A 100 7.64 1.66 13.06
CA TYR A 100 7.02 2.57 12.11
C TYR A 100 5.51 2.66 12.35
N ARG A 101 4.91 3.78 11.92
CA ARG A 101 3.46 3.86 11.88
C ARG A 101 2.92 3.15 10.64
N MET A 102 1.69 2.67 10.75
CA MET A 102 1.00 1.99 9.66
C MET A 102 -0.30 2.70 9.33
N ARG A 103 -0.46 3.04 8.07
CA ARG A 103 -1.73 3.49 7.50
C ARG A 103 -2.36 2.35 6.72
N ALA A 104 -3.52 1.91 7.12
CA ALA A 104 -4.31 1.01 6.30
C ALA A 104 -5.05 1.81 5.23
N GLN A 105 -4.86 1.42 3.99
CA GLN A 105 -5.56 1.99 2.85
C GLN A 105 -6.50 0.95 2.26
N MET A 106 -7.62 1.39 1.75
CA MET A 106 -8.56 0.52 1.07
C MET A 106 -8.18 0.34 -0.39
N ASN A 107 -8.63 -0.76 -0.97
CA ASN A 107 -8.44 -1.00 -2.39
C ASN A 107 -9.48 -0.24 -3.21
N THR A 108 -9.02 0.48 -4.22
CA THR A 108 -9.84 1.35 -5.07
C THR A 108 -10.33 0.71 -6.36
N LYS A 109 -10.01 -0.55 -6.62
CA LYS A 109 -10.17 -1.14 -7.94
C LYS A 109 -11.61 -1.29 -8.42
N TYR A 110 -12.57 -1.46 -7.52
CA TYR A 110 -13.97 -1.72 -7.85
C TYR A 110 -14.89 -0.57 -7.51
N MET A 111 -14.41 0.62 -7.83
CA MET A 111 -15.16 1.85 -7.68
C MET A 111 -16.40 1.94 -8.59
N GLU A 112 -16.56 1.00 -9.54
CA GLU A 112 -17.77 0.83 -10.33
C GLU A 112 -18.82 -0.06 -9.65
N ALA A 113 -18.43 -0.73 -8.57
CA ALA A 113 -19.34 -1.56 -7.82
C ALA A 113 -20.42 -0.72 -7.13
N SER A 114 -21.48 -1.38 -6.75
CA SER A 114 -22.52 -0.74 -5.96
C SER A 114 -21.96 -0.21 -4.63
N THR A 115 -22.56 0.86 -4.12
CA THR A 115 -22.20 1.42 -2.80
C THR A 115 -22.20 0.34 -1.71
N ARG A 116 -23.11 -0.63 -1.81
CA ARG A 116 -23.19 -1.77 -0.90
C ARG A 116 -21.94 -2.65 -0.95
N GLU A 117 -21.44 -2.96 -2.14
CA GLU A 117 -20.23 -3.78 -2.32
C GLU A 117 -19.00 -3.03 -1.82
N ALA A 118 -18.90 -1.74 -2.13
CA ALA A 118 -17.85 -0.88 -1.60
C ALA A 118 -17.87 -0.86 -0.06
N THR A 119 -19.04 -0.75 0.55
CA THR A 119 -19.20 -0.79 2.01
C THR A 119 -18.74 -2.10 2.61
N VAL A 120 -19.10 -3.25 2.02
CA VAL A 120 -18.66 -4.57 2.49
C VAL A 120 -17.14 -4.69 2.40
N THR A 121 -16.55 -4.31 1.28
CA THR A 121 -15.09 -4.28 1.10
C THR A 121 -14.43 -3.40 2.16
N HIS A 122 -15.01 -2.23 2.43
CA HIS A 122 -14.54 -1.31 3.44
C HIS A 122 -14.51 -1.95 4.84
N VAL A 123 -15.60 -2.55 5.25
CA VAL A 123 -15.70 -3.20 6.56
C VAL A 123 -14.70 -4.35 6.71
N LEU A 124 -14.48 -5.15 5.67
CA LEU A 124 -13.48 -6.22 5.70
C LEU A 124 -12.05 -5.67 5.81
N ASN A 125 -11.73 -4.59 5.10
CA ASN A 125 -10.45 -3.90 5.25
C ASN A 125 -10.25 -3.31 6.65
N LEU A 126 -11.31 -2.74 7.24
CA LEU A 126 -11.29 -2.24 8.61
C LEU A 126 -11.02 -3.35 9.62
N LEU A 127 -11.58 -4.54 9.40
CA LEU A 127 -11.28 -5.69 10.24
C LEU A 127 -9.80 -6.08 10.18
N ILE A 128 -9.19 -6.15 8.98
CA ILE A 128 -7.75 -6.40 8.82
C ILE A 128 -6.94 -5.30 9.53
N SER A 129 -7.31 -4.05 9.36
CA SER A 129 -6.66 -2.90 10.01
C SER A 129 -6.70 -3.01 11.52
N LYS A 130 -7.85 -3.39 12.10
CA LYS A 130 -8.01 -3.61 13.54
C LYS A 130 -7.15 -4.77 14.03
N LEU A 131 -7.17 -5.90 13.33
CA LEU A 131 -6.39 -7.10 13.67
C LEU A 131 -4.87 -6.87 13.57
N THR A 132 -4.44 -5.96 12.74
CA THR A 132 -3.02 -5.61 12.54
C THR A 132 -2.60 -4.31 13.21
N ARG A 133 -3.51 -3.68 13.97
CA ARG A 133 -3.25 -2.46 14.74
C ARG A 133 -2.71 -1.31 13.87
N ALA A 134 -3.40 -1.01 12.78
CA ALA A 134 -3.08 0.16 11.97
C ALA A 134 -3.27 1.45 12.78
N ASP A 135 -2.35 2.41 12.63
CA ASP A 135 -2.38 3.69 13.34
C ASP A 135 -3.33 4.68 12.67
N ILE A 136 -3.43 4.61 11.35
CA ILE A 136 -4.27 5.47 10.53
C ILE A 136 -5.12 4.62 9.62
N GLN A 137 -6.41 4.92 9.53
CA GLN A 137 -7.31 4.32 8.57
C GLN A 137 -7.72 5.34 7.51
N SER A 138 -7.42 5.04 6.25
CA SER A 138 -7.98 5.79 5.13
C SER A 138 -9.32 5.21 4.73
N THR A 139 -10.24 6.10 4.42
CA THR A 139 -11.51 5.75 3.80
C THR A 139 -11.45 6.06 2.31
N ILE A 140 -12.14 5.28 1.50
CA ILE A 140 -12.20 5.45 0.05
C ILE A 140 -13.66 5.40 -0.37
N THR A 141 -14.03 6.32 -1.25
CA THR A 141 -15.38 6.39 -1.78
C THR A 141 -15.57 5.47 -2.99
N PRO A 142 -16.79 5.06 -3.31
CA PRO A 142 -17.06 4.20 -4.48
C PRO A 142 -16.63 4.80 -5.82
N ASP A 143 -16.55 6.13 -5.90
CA ASP A 143 -16.24 6.89 -7.11
C ASP A 143 -14.80 7.45 -7.14
N GLU A 144 -13.99 7.12 -6.14
CA GLU A 144 -12.61 7.60 -6.09
C GLU A 144 -11.76 7.03 -7.24
N GLY A 145 -10.91 7.89 -7.78
CA GLY A 145 -9.99 7.53 -8.87
C GLY A 145 -10.58 7.65 -10.27
N ARG A 146 -11.88 7.88 -10.42
CA ARG A 146 -12.56 8.05 -11.71
C ARG A 146 -13.21 9.40 -11.86
N ASN A 147 -13.81 9.90 -10.80
CA ASN A 147 -14.49 11.18 -10.74
C ASN A 147 -13.99 11.97 -9.55
N VAL A 148 -14.38 13.23 -9.45
CA VAL A 148 -14.31 13.98 -8.21
C VAL A 148 -15.33 13.36 -7.25
N PRO A 149 -14.91 12.80 -6.10
CA PRO A 149 -15.82 12.13 -5.19
C PRO A 149 -16.91 13.07 -4.70
N TRP A 150 -18.14 12.60 -4.68
CA TRP A 150 -19.25 13.37 -4.12
C TRP A 150 -19.09 13.44 -2.60
N HIS A 151 -19.35 14.60 -2.05
CA HIS A 151 -19.22 14.82 -0.60
C HIS A 151 -20.05 13.83 0.23
N ILE A 152 -21.23 13.45 -0.25
CA ILE A 152 -22.07 12.49 0.44
C ILE A 152 -21.37 11.11 0.57
N TYR A 153 -20.67 10.64 -0.45
CA TYR A 153 -19.93 9.38 -0.39
C TYR A 153 -18.74 9.45 0.56
N ASN A 154 -18.08 10.60 0.67
CA ASN A 154 -17.05 10.81 1.67
C ASN A 154 -17.61 10.72 3.10
N ILE A 155 -18.76 11.32 3.33
CA ILE A 155 -19.44 11.27 4.64
C ILE A 155 -19.83 9.82 4.95
N GLU A 156 -20.51 9.13 4.03
CA GLU A 156 -20.92 7.74 4.20
C GLU A 156 -19.73 6.80 4.44
N ALA A 157 -18.61 7.00 3.74
CA ALA A 157 -17.40 6.21 3.94
C ALA A 157 -16.81 6.43 5.34
N CYS A 158 -16.76 7.68 5.81
CA CYS A 158 -16.29 8.00 7.16
C CYS A 158 -17.23 7.47 8.25
N ASP A 159 -18.54 7.58 8.05
CA ASP A 159 -19.54 7.07 9.00
C ASP A 159 -19.48 5.53 9.06
N THR A 160 -19.34 4.87 7.92
CA THR A 160 -19.13 3.42 7.85
C THR A 160 -17.89 3.00 8.62
N ALA A 161 -16.76 3.70 8.40
CA ALA A 161 -15.52 3.42 9.11
C ALA A 161 -15.69 3.61 10.62
N LYS A 162 -16.28 4.71 11.05
CA LYS A 162 -16.54 5.01 12.45
C LYS A 162 -17.44 3.95 13.07
N GLN A 163 -18.54 3.59 12.43
CA GLN A 163 -19.49 2.59 12.92
C GLN A 163 -18.81 1.22 13.06
N ALA A 164 -18.07 0.79 12.04
CA ALA A 164 -17.38 -0.49 12.07
C ALA A 164 -16.29 -0.53 13.17
N LEU A 165 -15.50 0.53 13.32
CA LEU A 165 -14.48 0.61 14.36
C LEU A 165 -15.06 0.61 15.77
N ILE A 166 -16.19 1.30 15.99
CA ILE A 166 -16.93 1.24 17.27
C ILE A 166 -17.46 -0.18 17.51
N GLY A 167 -18.04 -0.82 16.49
CA GLY A 167 -18.54 -2.19 16.59
C GLY A 167 -17.45 -3.24 16.87
N MET A 168 -16.20 -2.93 16.52
CA MET A 168 -15.03 -3.77 16.80
C MET A 168 -14.25 -3.34 18.06
N ASP A 169 -14.82 -2.47 18.88
CA ASP A 169 -14.15 -2.08 20.12
C ASP A 169 -14.02 -3.29 21.06
N GLY A 170 -12.89 -3.39 21.74
CA GLY A 170 -12.55 -4.55 22.56
C GLY A 170 -12.20 -5.85 21.80
N LEU A 171 -12.29 -5.88 20.46
CA LEU A 171 -11.99 -7.09 19.68
C LEU A 171 -10.60 -7.64 20.00
N MET A 172 -9.59 -6.77 20.12
CA MET A 172 -8.20 -7.17 20.34
C MET A 172 -7.92 -7.68 21.77
N ASP A 173 -8.85 -7.49 22.67
CA ASP A 173 -8.78 -8.05 24.04
C ASP A 173 -9.35 -9.48 24.09
N MET A 174 -10.13 -9.86 23.10
CA MET A 174 -10.83 -11.14 23.01
C MET A 174 -10.30 -12.07 21.92
N VAL A 175 -9.65 -11.53 20.90
CA VAL A 175 -9.21 -12.28 19.72
C VAL A 175 -7.70 -12.13 19.52
N GLN A 176 -7.04 -13.25 19.34
CA GLN A 176 -5.62 -13.31 18.99
C GLN A 176 -5.45 -14.01 17.66
N LEU A 177 -4.59 -13.42 16.79
CA LEU A 177 -4.23 -14.07 15.54
C LEU A 177 -3.40 -15.33 15.83
N LYS A 178 -3.83 -16.45 15.27
CA LYS A 178 -3.09 -17.70 15.34
C LYS A 178 -1.81 -17.57 14.51
N ARG A 179 -0.65 -17.60 15.18
CA ARG A 179 0.67 -17.41 14.55
C ARG A 179 1.27 -18.71 14.00
N GLU A 180 0.63 -19.84 14.24
CA GLU A 180 1.02 -21.16 13.76
C GLU A 180 0.20 -21.55 12.53
N GLY A 181 0.76 -22.38 11.67
CA GLY A 181 0.13 -22.87 10.45
C GLY A 181 0.10 -21.80 9.36
N VAL A 182 -0.96 -21.79 8.55
CA VAL A 182 -1.04 -21.02 7.32
C VAL A 182 -0.65 -19.54 7.47
N LEU A 183 -1.14 -18.86 8.49
CA LEU A 183 -0.80 -17.45 8.69
C LEU A 183 0.69 -17.26 8.96
N GLY A 184 1.25 -18.02 9.90
CA GLY A 184 2.67 -17.92 10.26
C GLY A 184 3.59 -18.32 9.12
N ASP A 185 3.23 -19.38 8.40
CA ASP A 185 4.02 -19.87 7.25
C ASP A 185 4.03 -18.86 6.11
N THR A 186 2.88 -18.28 5.76
CA THR A 186 2.79 -17.25 4.71
C THR A 186 3.53 -15.97 5.12
N VAL A 187 3.40 -15.52 6.36
CA VAL A 187 4.14 -14.35 6.87
C VAL A 187 5.65 -14.55 6.77
N ARG A 188 6.12 -15.74 7.16
CA ARG A 188 7.55 -16.09 7.05
C ARG A 188 8.01 -16.08 5.61
N GLU A 189 7.30 -16.77 4.72
CA GLU A 189 7.62 -16.82 3.29
C GLU A 189 7.70 -15.42 2.69
N LEU A 190 6.72 -14.55 2.95
CA LEU A 190 6.72 -13.19 2.43
C LEU A 190 7.96 -12.39 2.88
N LYS A 191 8.32 -12.51 4.16
CA LYS A 191 9.50 -11.81 4.70
C LYS A 191 10.80 -12.36 4.10
N GLU A 192 10.93 -13.68 4.00
CA GLU A 192 12.11 -14.32 3.41
C GLU A 192 12.29 -13.91 1.95
N ARG A 193 11.23 -13.95 1.15
CA ARG A 193 11.27 -13.51 -0.25
C ARG A 193 11.58 -12.03 -0.39
N ALA A 194 11.09 -11.18 0.50
CA ALA A 194 11.43 -9.76 0.50
C ALA A 194 12.92 -9.53 0.79
N VAL A 195 13.50 -10.30 1.73
CA VAL A 195 14.95 -10.24 2.02
C VAL A 195 15.77 -10.69 0.83
N LEU A 196 15.44 -11.84 0.24
CA LEU A 196 16.14 -12.34 -0.96
C LEU A 196 16.08 -11.33 -2.10
N PHE A 197 14.94 -10.70 -2.33
CA PHE A 197 14.81 -9.67 -3.36
C PHE A 197 15.64 -8.41 -3.06
N MET A 198 15.82 -8.03 -1.80
CA MET A 198 16.76 -6.96 -1.43
C MET A 198 18.21 -7.35 -1.68
N GLU A 199 18.58 -8.61 -1.45
CA GLU A 199 19.91 -9.15 -1.78
C GLU A 199 20.17 -9.11 -3.28
N GLU A 200 19.21 -9.53 -4.11
CA GLU A 200 19.28 -9.42 -5.58
C GLU A 200 19.47 -7.96 -6.03
N ILE A 201 18.80 -7.00 -5.41
CA ILE A 201 18.99 -5.57 -5.72
C ILE A 201 20.43 -5.12 -5.41
N ILE A 202 21.00 -5.60 -4.31
CA ILE A 202 22.39 -5.30 -3.94
C ILE A 202 23.36 -5.92 -4.95
N GLU A 203 23.15 -7.17 -5.35
CA GLU A 203 23.94 -7.88 -6.36
C GLU A 203 23.85 -7.21 -7.74
N ALA A 204 22.70 -6.66 -8.11
CA ALA A 204 22.53 -5.88 -9.33
C ALA A 204 23.28 -4.54 -9.33
N GLY A 205 23.90 -4.16 -8.21
CA GLY A 205 24.61 -2.90 -8.05
C GLY A 205 23.74 -1.77 -7.50
N GLY A 206 22.61 -2.09 -6.90
CA GLY A 206 21.74 -1.16 -6.18
C GLY A 206 20.46 -0.81 -6.91
N TYR A 207 19.67 0.07 -6.27
CA TYR A 207 18.29 0.37 -6.66
C TYR A 207 18.15 0.82 -8.13
N PHE A 208 18.95 1.77 -8.59
CA PHE A 208 18.79 2.30 -9.96
C PHE A 208 19.12 1.26 -11.03
N ASN A 209 20.14 0.45 -10.80
CA ASN A 209 20.48 -0.65 -11.70
C ASN A 209 19.38 -1.72 -11.73
N ALA A 210 18.81 -2.07 -10.57
CA ALA A 210 17.70 -2.99 -10.49
C ALA A 210 16.45 -2.47 -11.23
N VAL A 211 16.18 -1.16 -11.13
CA VAL A 211 15.08 -0.51 -11.89
C VAL A 211 15.34 -0.56 -13.38
N GLU A 212 16.58 -0.26 -13.83
CA GLU A 212 16.95 -0.31 -15.24
C GLU A 212 16.85 -1.72 -15.82
N GLN A 213 17.17 -2.73 -15.00
CA GLN A 213 17.03 -4.14 -15.34
C GLN A 213 15.59 -4.67 -15.27
N GLY A 214 14.62 -3.86 -14.86
CA GLY A 214 13.21 -4.22 -14.82
C GLY A 214 12.77 -5.05 -13.61
N PHE A 215 13.53 -5.06 -12.51
CA PHE A 215 13.23 -5.84 -11.32
C PHE A 215 11.84 -5.57 -10.72
N PHE A 216 11.39 -4.32 -10.75
CA PHE A 216 10.11 -3.92 -10.16
C PHE A 216 8.96 -3.92 -11.16
N VAL A 217 9.27 -3.74 -12.44
CA VAL A 217 8.31 -3.63 -13.52
C VAL A 217 8.94 -4.13 -14.80
N ASP A 218 8.29 -5.05 -15.45
CA ASP A 218 8.64 -5.37 -16.83
C ASP A 218 8.32 -4.17 -17.72
N SER A 219 9.39 -3.47 -18.16
CA SER A 219 9.26 -2.28 -19.00
C SER A 219 8.59 -2.54 -20.34
N GLY A 220 8.70 -3.78 -20.86
CA GLY A 220 8.00 -4.21 -22.06
C GLY A 220 6.49 -4.36 -21.88
N TYR A 221 6.06 -4.61 -20.66
CA TYR A 221 4.66 -4.80 -20.31
C TYR A 221 3.91 -3.49 -19.97
N TYR A 222 4.63 -2.47 -19.59
CA TYR A 222 4.06 -1.21 -19.07
C TYR A 222 3.32 -0.38 -20.11
N PRO A 223 3.81 -0.21 -21.37
CA PRO A 223 3.10 0.56 -22.37
C PRO A 223 1.77 -0.06 -22.83
N GLU A 224 1.61 -1.36 -22.65
CA GLU A 224 0.46 -2.11 -23.13
C GLU A 224 -0.66 -2.26 -22.10
N ARG A 225 -0.47 -1.76 -20.88
CA ARG A 225 -1.47 -1.80 -19.81
C ARG A 225 -2.56 -0.75 -20.02
N ASN A 226 -3.33 -0.93 -21.07
CA ASN A 226 -4.55 -0.16 -21.25
C ASN A 226 -5.59 -0.62 -20.23
N GLY A 227 -5.91 0.21 -19.26
CA GLY A 227 -7.07 0.03 -18.39
C GLY A 227 -6.77 -0.20 -16.90
N ASP A 228 -5.53 -0.15 -16.45
CA ASP A 228 -5.19 -0.19 -15.01
C ASP A 228 -4.95 1.21 -14.39
N GLY A 229 -5.34 2.26 -15.11
CA GLY A 229 -5.21 3.64 -14.66
C GLY A 229 -3.85 4.29 -14.90
N ILE A 230 -2.88 3.55 -15.43
CA ILE A 230 -1.52 4.05 -15.65
C ILE A 230 -1.29 4.49 -17.09
N ALA A 231 -1.87 3.79 -18.06
CA ALA A 231 -1.84 4.19 -19.45
C ALA A 231 -2.80 5.35 -19.67
N ARG A 232 -2.27 6.57 -19.71
CA ARG A 232 -3.03 7.73 -20.15
C ARG A 232 -3.13 7.72 -21.65
N GLN A 233 -4.27 8.10 -22.19
CA GLN A 233 -4.44 8.30 -23.61
C GLN A 233 -3.44 9.36 -24.12
N ILE A 234 -2.98 9.18 -25.35
CA ILE A 234 -1.94 10.05 -25.97
C ILE A 234 -2.37 11.52 -26.01
N ASP A 235 -3.66 11.77 -26.12
CA ASP A 235 -4.28 13.09 -26.16
C ASP A 235 -4.47 13.74 -24.77
N GLY A 236 -3.97 13.11 -23.73
CA GLY A 236 -4.09 13.64 -22.38
C GLY A 236 -5.49 13.56 -21.81
N GLY A 237 -6.26 12.58 -22.24
CA GLY A 237 -7.60 12.33 -21.75
C GLY A 237 -7.71 12.55 -20.26
N ILE A 238 -8.76 13.19 -19.83
CA ILE A 238 -9.07 13.50 -18.45
C ILE A 238 -9.14 12.18 -17.68
N GLY A 239 -8.10 11.89 -16.93
CA GLY A 239 -8.02 10.72 -16.06
C GLY A 239 -8.61 11.00 -14.71
#